data_9eaa80c8d2175504b9a41f853dc503e5
#
_entry.id   9eaa80c8d2175504b9a41f853dc503e5
#
_cell.length_a   1.000
_cell.length_b   1.000
_cell.length_c   1.000
_cell.angle_alpha   90.00
_cell.angle_beta   90.00
_cell.angle_gamma   90.00
#
_symmetry.space_group_name_H-M   'P 1'
#
loop_
_entity.id
_entity.type
_entity.pdbx_description
1 polymer ?
#
loop_
_entity_poly.entity_id
_entity_poly.type
_entity_poly.pdbx_seq_one_letter_code
_entity_poly.pdbx_strand_id
1 'polypeptide(L)'
;MYRRWFGGGYDAPGIHSICPHPARAGELLLGISCGGAWVTRDDGAEWALSAKGMRADFMPPEQAGYENTQDPHRIVRCAAQPEVLWCQHHCGIWRSADNAASWHELKAPLSSFGFAVAVHPGDADTAWFVPAVKDEKRVPVNGALVVTRTRDGGRSFETLRGGLPQEHCYDLVYRHGLDVAADGRSLLMASTTGNLWSSEDAGESWRPVSVHLPPVYALRFG
;
A
#
# COMPACT_ATOMS: atom_id res chain seq x y z
N MET A 1 -24.22 2.79 5.20
CA MET A 1 -22.77 2.91 5.03
C MET A 1 -22.40 3.40 3.63
N TYR A 2 -22.75 2.73 2.56
CA TYR A 2 -22.41 3.04 1.16
C TYR A 2 -22.65 4.51 0.74
N ARG A 3 -23.74 5.15 1.18
CA ARG A 3 -24.08 6.55 0.87
C ARG A 3 -23.11 7.60 1.45
N ARG A 4 -22.13 7.19 2.26
CA ARG A 4 -21.15 8.09 2.90
C ARG A 4 -19.81 8.13 2.16
N TRP A 5 -19.65 7.35 1.09
CA TRP A 5 -18.40 7.25 0.34
C TRP A 5 -18.42 8.19 -0.86
N PHE A 6 -17.34 8.92 -1.04
CA PHE A 6 -17.20 9.90 -2.12
C PHE A 6 -17.08 9.25 -3.51
N GLY A 7 -16.40 8.09 -3.61
CA GLY A 7 -16.28 7.31 -4.85
C GLY A 7 -15.17 7.76 -5.81
N GLY A 8 -14.63 8.95 -5.63
CA GLY A 8 -13.55 9.47 -6.48
C GLY A 8 -13.97 9.65 -7.94
N GLY A 9 -13.15 9.16 -8.87
CA GLY A 9 -13.40 9.23 -10.31
C GLY A 9 -14.16 8.03 -10.88
N TYR A 10 -14.71 7.15 -10.03
CA TYR A 10 -15.49 5.98 -10.45
C TYR A 10 -16.96 6.14 -10.05
N ASP A 11 -17.84 5.41 -10.75
CA ASP A 11 -19.27 5.37 -10.44
C ASP A 11 -19.57 4.81 -9.05
N ALA A 12 -18.68 3.97 -8.55
CA ALA A 12 -18.77 3.37 -7.23
C ALA A 12 -17.39 3.23 -6.58
N PRO A 13 -17.27 3.45 -5.25
CA PRO A 13 -16.03 3.22 -4.52
C PRO A 13 -15.66 1.74 -4.50
N GLY A 14 -14.35 1.45 -4.61
CA GLY A 14 -13.82 0.10 -4.56
C GLY A 14 -13.22 -0.25 -3.19
N ILE A 15 -13.44 -1.48 -2.71
CA ILE A 15 -12.72 -2.00 -1.56
C ILE A 15 -11.35 -2.46 -2.03
N HIS A 16 -10.29 -1.79 -1.58
CA HIS A 16 -8.91 -2.07 -1.96
C HIS A 16 -8.17 -2.92 -0.95
N SER A 17 -8.63 -2.97 0.28
CA SER A 17 -7.98 -3.74 1.34
C SER A 17 -9.01 -4.34 2.29
N ILE A 18 -8.74 -5.60 2.67
CA ILE A 18 -9.49 -6.34 3.69
C ILE A 18 -8.43 -6.89 4.65
N CYS A 19 -8.39 -6.36 5.87
CA CYS A 19 -7.36 -6.66 6.86
C CYS A 19 -8.02 -7.26 8.12
N PRO A 20 -8.23 -8.58 8.18
CA PRO A 20 -8.68 -9.26 9.39
C PRO A 20 -7.66 -9.10 10.51
N HIS A 21 -8.12 -9.01 11.74
CA HIS A 21 -7.23 -9.04 12.89
C HIS A 21 -6.88 -10.49 13.24
N PRO A 22 -5.58 -10.89 13.27
CA PRO A 22 -5.22 -12.30 13.40
C PRO A 22 -5.58 -12.93 14.75
N ALA A 23 -5.75 -12.13 15.80
CA ALA A 23 -6.03 -12.59 17.16
C ALA A 23 -7.39 -12.14 17.72
N ARG A 24 -8.16 -11.32 17.00
CA ARG A 24 -9.47 -10.83 17.45
C ARG A 24 -10.51 -11.24 16.43
N ALA A 25 -11.24 -12.29 16.74
CA ALA A 25 -12.39 -12.71 15.94
C ALA A 25 -13.40 -11.54 15.83
N GLY A 26 -14.01 -11.39 14.65
CA GLY A 26 -14.98 -10.33 14.40
C GLY A 26 -14.37 -8.94 14.13
N GLU A 27 -13.06 -8.78 14.28
CA GLU A 27 -12.38 -7.52 13.96
C GLU A 27 -11.81 -7.51 12.54
N LEU A 28 -12.24 -6.54 11.75
CA LEU A 28 -11.86 -6.36 10.35
C LEU A 28 -11.70 -4.88 10.01
N LEU A 29 -10.61 -4.52 9.34
CA LEU A 29 -10.41 -3.21 8.74
C LEU A 29 -10.58 -3.29 7.22
N LEU A 30 -11.31 -2.34 6.64
CA LEU A 30 -11.45 -2.13 5.20
C LEU A 30 -10.75 -0.83 4.79
N GLY A 31 -10.02 -0.86 3.68
CA GLY A 31 -9.55 0.32 2.96
C GLY A 31 -10.40 0.52 1.70
N ILE A 32 -10.98 1.70 1.54
CA ILE A 32 -11.97 1.99 0.51
C ILE A 32 -11.52 3.21 -0.30
N SER A 33 -11.44 3.06 -1.62
CA SER A 33 -11.09 4.16 -2.52
C SER A 33 -12.04 5.32 -2.34
N CYS A 34 -11.49 6.50 -2.05
CA CYS A 34 -12.26 7.72 -1.76
C CYS A 34 -13.44 7.49 -0.79
N GLY A 35 -13.23 6.61 0.17
CA GLY A 35 -14.22 6.22 1.17
C GLY A 35 -13.59 6.06 2.56
N GLY A 36 -12.27 6.16 2.67
CA GLY A 36 -11.51 6.08 3.91
C GLY A 36 -11.23 4.66 4.38
N ALA A 37 -10.83 4.55 5.63
CA ALA A 37 -10.67 3.28 6.33
C ALA A 37 -11.83 3.06 7.31
N TRP A 38 -12.31 1.83 7.40
CA TRP A 38 -13.46 1.46 8.22
C TRP A 38 -13.16 0.21 9.03
N VAL A 39 -13.53 0.22 10.30
CA VAL A 39 -13.33 -0.92 11.20
C VAL A 39 -14.67 -1.44 11.72
N THR A 40 -14.79 -2.76 11.75
CA THR A 40 -15.79 -3.47 12.55
C THR A 40 -15.10 -4.26 13.65
N ARG A 41 -15.79 -4.53 14.77
CA ARG A 41 -15.32 -5.38 15.88
C ARG A 41 -16.37 -6.41 16.31
N ASP A 42 -17.41 -6.57 15.51
CA ASP A 42 -18.61 -7.36 15.76
C ASP A 42 -19.11 -8.08 14.51
N ASP A 43 -18.18 -8.65 13.72
CA ASP A 43 -18.45 -9.38 12.47
C ASP A 43 -19.24 -8.58 11.43
N GLY A 44 -19.09 -7.24 11.45
CA GLY A 44 -19.70 -6.36 10.45
C GLY A 44 -21.07 -5.84 10.83
N ALA A 45 -21.57 -6.07 12.06
CA ALA A 45 -22.84 -5.51 12.52
C ALA A 45 -22.79 -3.99 12.59
N GLU A 46 -21.66 -3.44 13.11
CA GLU A 46 -21.40 -2.01 13.12
C GLU A 46 -20.05 -1.69 12.46
N TRP A 47 -19.97 -0.49 11.87
CA TRP A 47 -18.75 0.01 11.22
C TRP A 47 -18.48 1.46 11.63
N ALA A 48 -17.24 1.73 12.02
CA ALA A 48 -16.76 3.05 12.36
C ALA A 48 -15.63 3.50 11.42
N LEU A 49 -15.54 4.81 11.17
CA LEU A 49 -14.38 5.40 10.49
C LEU A 49 -13.10 5.21 11.31
N SER A 50 -12.00 4.98 10.65
CA SER A 50 -10.70 4.65 11.24
C SER A 50 -9.55 5.22 10.40
N ALA A 51 -9.70 6.46 9.91
CA ALA A 51 -8.75 7.17 9.06
C ALA A 51 -8.23 8.47 9.68
N LYS A 52 -8.40 8.64 10.99
CA LYS A 52 -7.99 9.84 11.71
C LYS A 52 -6.48 10.12 11.52
N GLY A 53 -6.17 11.33 11.09
CA GLY A 53 -4.79 11.76 10.82
C GLY A 53 -4.39 11.66 9.35
N MET A 54 -5.07 10.88 8.54
CA MET A 54 -4.87 10.88 7.08
C MET A 54 -5.31 12.20 6.47
N ARG A 55 -4.76 12.51 5.30
CA ARG A 55 -5.03 13.76 4.59
C ARG A 55 -5.15 13.52 3.09
N ALA A 56 -6.25 13.98 2.51
CA ALA A 56 -6.58 13.91 1.08
C ALA A 56 -6.37 15.30 0.45
N ASP A 57 -5.15 15.59 -0.01
CA ASP A 57 -4.78 16.90 -0.54
C ASP A 57 -5.45 17.24 -1.88
N PHE A 58 -6.13 16.28 -2.52
CA PHE A 58 -6.99 16.52 -3.68
C PHE A 58 -8.36 17.11 -3.30
N MET A 59 -8.72 17.12 -2.02
CA MET A 59 -9.94 17.74 -1.51
C MET A 59 -9.71 19.22 -1.19
N PRO A 60 -10.77 20.04 -1.13
CA PRO A 60 -10.67 21.39 -0.60
C PRO A 60 -10.02 21.40 0.80
N PRO A 61 -9.20 22.42 1.15
CA PRO A 61 -8.40 22.42 2.38
C PRO A 61 -9.19 22.11 3.66
N GLU A 62 -10.44 22.59 3.76
CA GLU A 62 -11.34 22.38 4.89
C GLU A 62 -11.88 20.94 4.98
N GLN A 63 -11.82 20.18 3.89
CA GLN A 63 -12.29 18.80 3.80
C GLN A 63 -11.15 17.79 3.73
N ALA A 64 -9.91 18.24 3.54
CA ALA A 64 -8.76 17.38 3.34
C ALA A 64 -8.52 16.39 4.50
N GLY A 65 -8.95 16.74 5.72
CA GLY A 65 -8.88 15.87 6.90
C GLY A 65 -10.13 15.03 7.18
N TYR A 66 -11.15 15.05 6.30
CA TYR A 66 -12.35 14.23 6.52
C TYR A 66 -12.00 12.77 6.29
N GLU A 67 -12.31 11.93 7.28
CA GLU A 67 -11.94 10.51 7.26
C GLU A 67 -12.60 9.73 6.13
N ASN A 68 -13.83 10.10 5.75
CA ASN A 68 -14.60 9.41 4.71
C ASN A 68 -14.26 9.85 3.28
N THR A 69 -13.34 10.78 3.10
CA THR A 69 -12.84 11.21 1.79
C THR A 69 -11.44 10.70 1.49
N GLN A 70 -10.81 10.03 2.46
CA GLN A 70 -9.46 9.48 2.29
C GLN A 70 -9.43 8.39 1.22
N ASP A 71 -8.32 8.29 0.49
CA ASP A 71 -8.14 7.31 -0.60
C ASP A 71 -6.97 6.36 -0.32
N PRO A 72 -7.15 5.37 0.57
CA PRO A 72 -6.17 4.33 0.77
C PRO A 72 -6.09 3.42 -0.46
N HIS A 73 -4.98 3.46 -1.19
CA HIS A 73 -4.72 2.56 -2.29
C HIS A 73 -4.52 1.12 -1.81
N ARG A 74 -3.81 0.94 -0.70
CA ARG A 74 -3.66 -0.35 -0.02
C ARG A 74 -3.32 -0.15 1.44
N ILE A 75 -3.96 -0.94 2.31
CA ILE A 75 -3.60 -1.09 3.73
C ILE A 75 -3.13 -2.52 3.94
N VAL A 76 -2.05 -2.70 4.71
CA VAL A 76 -1.54 -3.99 5.14
C VAL A 76 -1.28 -3.98 6.64
N ARG A 77 -1.48 -5.14 7.28
CA ARG A 77 -1.31 -5.36 8.73
C ARG A 77 -0.12 -6.26 8.95
N CYS A 78 0.76 -5.93 9.89
CA CYS A 78 1.83 -6.83 10.30
C CYS A 78 1.25 -8.03 11.07
N ALA A 79 1.63 -9.25 10.67
CA ALA A 79 1.09 -10.46 11.29
C ALA A 79 1.54 -10.62 12.74
N ALA A 80 2.83 -10.40 13.03
CA ALA A 80 3.40 -10.54 14.37
C ALA A 80 3.06 -9.38 15.31
N GLN A 81 2.78 -8.19 14.78
CA GLN A 81 2.41 -6.99 15.54
C GLN A 81 1.17 -6.34 14.92
N PRO A 82 -0.02 -6.94 15.14
CA PRO A 82 -1.23 -6.59 14.40
C PRO A 82 -1.78 -5.18 14.70
N GLU A 83 -1.31 -4.53 15.76
CA GLU A 83 -1.62 -3.11 16.02
C GLU A 83 -0.92 -2.16 15.02
N VAL A 84 0.11 -2.66 14.31
CA VAL A 84 0.83 -1.87 13.32
C VAL A 84 0.31 -2.14 11.92
N LEU A 85 -0.09 -1.05 11.26
CA LEU A 85 -0.54 -1.08 9.86
C LEU A 85 0.23 -0.04 9.04
N TRP A 86 0.40 -0.37 7.76
CA TRP A 86 0.95 0.53 6.76
C TRP A 86 -0.07 0.78 5.67
N CYS A 87 -0.09 2.00 5.17
CA CYS A 87 -0.98 2.40 4.09
C CYS A 87 -0.19 3.11 2.99
N GLN A 88 -0.29 2.60 1.77
CA GLN A 88 -0.06 3.42 0.59
C GLN A 88 -1.37 4.13 0.30
N HIS A 89 -1.36 5.43 0.44
CA HIS A 89 -2.49 6.32 0.19
C HIS A 89 -2.25 7.13 -1.09
N HIS A 90 -3.29 7.68 -1.69
CA HIS A 90 -3.20 8.57 -2.85
C HIS A 90 -2.22 9.75 -2.64
N CYS A 91 -2.22 10.35 -1.47
CA CYS A 91 -1.39 11.51 -1.16
C CYS A 91 -0.07 11.17 -0.46
N GLY A 92 0.26 9.89 -0.20
CA GLY A 92 1.50 9.55 0.46
C GLY A 92 1.52 8.20 1.15
N ILE A 93 2.45 8.05 2.10
CA ILE A 93 2.61 6.86 2.92
C ILE A 93 2.16 7.17 4.33
N TRP A 94 1.42 6.26 4.94
CA TRP A 94 0.90 6.42 6.30
C TRP A 94 1.15 5.16 7.14
N ARG A 95 1.44 5.37 8.40
CA ARG A 95 1.62 4.29 9.39
C ARG A 95 0.72 4.52 10.58
N SER A 96 0.08 3.46 11.05
CA SER A 96 -0.59 3.38 12.35
C SER A 96 0.17 2.42 13.26
N ALA A 97 0.22 2.73 14.55
CA ALA A 97 0.79 1.86 15.59
C ALA A 97 -0.23 1.55 16.70
N ASP A 98 -1.50 1.89 16.47
CA ASP A 98 -2.59 1.82 17.44
C ASP A 98 -3.86 1.18 16.84
N ASN A 99 -3.65 0.19 15.96
CA ASN A 99 -4.73 -0.54 15.30
C ASN A 99 -5.68 0.37 14.49
N ALA A 100 -5.09 1.27 13.72
CA ALA A 100 -5.77 2.25 12.88
C ALA A 100 -6.59 3.31 13.65
N ALA A 101 -6.42 3.47 14.96
CA ALA A 101 -7.06 4.55 15.70
C ALA A 101 -6.53 5.92 15.29
N SER A 102 -5.25 5.97 14.88
CA SER A 102 -4.64 7.16 14.27
C SER A 102 -3.58 6.78 13.22
N TRP A 103 -3.32 7.72 12.30
CA TRP A 103 -2.36 7.55 11.22
C TRP A 103 -1.39 8.72 11.15
N HIS A 104 -0.12 8.43 10.89
CA HIS A 104 0.96 9.41 10.75
C HIS A 104 1.54 9.36 9.35
N GLU A 105 1.68 10.53 8.72
CA GLU A 105 2.29 10.65 7.40
C GLU A 105 3.79 10.43 7.46
N LEU A 106 4.32 9.74 6.45
CA LEU A 106 5.74 9.49 6.25
C LEU A 106 6.15 9.92 4.84
N LYS A 107 7.40 10.37 4.70
CA LYS A 107 7.93 10.82 3.41
C LYS A 107 9.06 9.91 2.96
N ALA A 108 8.87 9.26 1.82
CA ALA A 108 9.89 8.47 1.16
C ALA A 108 10.64 9.30 0.10
N PRO A 109 11.90 8.96 -0.21
CA PRO A 109 12.65 9.60 -1.29
C PRO A 109 12.02 9.31 -2.66
N LEU A 110 12.32 10.16 -3.63
CA LEU A 110 11.81 10.14 -5.01
C LEU A 110 10.32 10.47 -5.11
N SER A 111 9.45 9.71 -4.50
CA SER A 111 8.02 9.95 -4.41
C SER A 111 7.41 9.13 -3.28
N SER A 112 6.46 9.72 -2.55
CA SER A 112 5.59 8.98 -1.62
C SER A 112 4.28 8.53 -2.27
N PHE A 113 4.06 8.87 -3.57
CA PHE A 113 2.93 8.37 -4.34
C PHE A 113 3.23 6.98 -4.89
N GLY A 114 2.26 6.10 -4.85
CA GLY A 114 2.31 4.75 -5.38
C GLY A 114 1.01 4.00 -5.11
N PHE A 115 1.01 2.69 -5.32
CA PHE A 115 -0.18 1.86 -5.11
C PHE A 115 0.08 0.67 -4.19
N ALA A 116 1.28 0.09 -4.28
CA ALA A 116 1.64 -1.14 -3.58
C ALA A 116 2.35 -0.86 -2.27
N VAL A 117 2.03 -1.65 -1.26
CA VAL A 117 2.76 -1.75 0.01
C VAL A 117 2.77 -3.19 0.48
N ALA A 118 3.92 -3.64 1.00
CA ALA A 118 4.06 -4.89 1.75
C ALA A 118 4.71 -4.60 3.10
N VAL A 119 4.35 -5.35 4.14
CA VAL A 119 4.96 -5.26 5.48
C VAL A 119 5.57 -6.60 5.84
N HIS A 120 6.75 -6.60 6.45
CA HIS A 120 7.41 -7.81 6.91
C HIS A 120 6.53 -8.53 7.96
N PRO A 121 6.29 -9.84 7.80
CA PRO A 121 5.33 -10.56 8.66
C PRO A 121 5.76 -10.63 10.13
N GLY A 122 7.06 -10.64 10.41
CA GLY A 122 7.65 -10.72 11.76
C GLY A 122 8.21 -9.42 12.31
N ASP A 123 8.28 -8.33 11.50
CA ASP A 123 8.87 -7.05 11.89
C ASP A 123 8.03 -5.89 11.36
N ALA A 124 7.28 -5.25 12.23
CA ALA A 124 6.37 -4.18 11.87
C ALA A 124 7.05 -2.87 11.46
N ASP A 125 8.33 -2.71 11.70
CA ASP A 125 9.11 -1.55 11.32
C ASP A 125 9.72 -1.67 9.92
N THR A 126 9.64 -2.86 9.30
CA THR A 126 10.10 -3.12 7.93
C THR A 126 8.93 -3.18 6.96
N ALA A 127 8.95 -2.30 5.94
CA ALA A 127 7.94 -2.24 4.89
C ALA A 127 8.55 -1.83 3.53
N TRP A 128 7.89 -2.25 2.42
CA TRP A 128 8.30 -1.98 1.05
C TRP A 128 7.20 -1.28 0.28
N PHE A 129 7.60 -0.35 -0.60
CA PHE A 129 6.71 0.43 -1.46
C PHE A 129 7.28 0.50 -2.87
N VAL A 130 6.43 0.74 -3.86
CA VAL A 130 6.85 0.94 -5.25
C VAL A 130 6.39 2.33 -5.69
N PRO A 131 7.29 3.32 -5.69
CA PRO A 131 6.93 4.70 -6.00
C PRO A 131 6.61 4.90 -7.49
N ALA A 132 5.61 5.73 -7.76
CA ALA A 132 5.30 6.28 -9.07
C ALA A 132 5.34 7.82 -9.02
N VAL A 133 5.29 8.47 -10.19
CA VAL A 133 5.43 9.94 -10.25
C VAL A 133 4.28 10.62 -9.53
N LYS A 134 3.03 10.40 -9.98
CA LYS A 134 1.78 10.95 -9.42
C LYS A 134 0.57 10.34 -10.12
N ASP A 135 -0.64 10.70 -9.68
CA ASP A 135 -1.86 10.08 -10.21
C ASP A 135 -2.07 10.30 -11.72
N GLU A 136 -1.82 11.49 -12.22
CA GLU A 136 -1.97 11.78 -13.66
C GLU A 136 -0.81 11.22 -14.51
N LYS A 137 0.25 10.72 -13.86
CA LYS A 137 1.42 10.14 -14.51
C LYS A 137 1.88 8.89 -13.76
N ARG A 138 1.14 7.81 -13.94
CA ARG A 138 1.31 6.53 -13.23
C ARG A 138 2.43 5.69 -13.84
N VAL A 139 3.64 6.21 -13.79
CA VAL A 139 4.86 5.54 -14.26
C VAL A 139 5.98 5.70 -13.23
N PRO A 140 7.03 4.85 -13.26
CA PRO A 140 8.20 4.99 -12.39
C PRO A 140 8.84 6.37 -12.50
N VAL A 141 9.33 6.89 -11.38
CA VAL A 141 10.03 8.18 -11.32
C VAL A 141 11.28 8.13 -12.19
N ASN A 142 11.44 9.10 -13.08
CA ASN A 142 12.55 9.18 -14.05
C ASN A 142 12.66 7.97 -15.00
N GLY A 143 11.59 7.19 -15.18
CA GLY A 143 11.62 5.98 -16.01
C GLY A 143 12.48 4.87 -15.42
N ALA A 144 12.73 4.88 -14.12
CA ALA A 144 13.55 3.92 -13.38
C ALA A 144 12.69 3.21 -12.32
N LEU A 145 12.49 1.92 -12.47
CA LEU A 145 11.76 1.13 -11.47
C LEU A 145 12.61 0.94 -10.22
N VAL A 146 12.05 1.26 -9.09
CA VAL A 146 12.69 1.09 -7.79
C VAL A 146 11.70 0.55 -6.77
N VAL A 147 12.23 -0.06 -5.72
CA VAL A 147 11.48 -0.37 -4.49
C VAL A 147 12.07 0.50 -3.38
N THR A 148 11.23 1.21 -2.64
CA THR A 148 11.68 1.89 -1.42
C THR A 148 11.36 1.01 -0.22
N ARG A 149 12.33 0.87 0.70
CA ARG A 149 12.20 0.06 1.92
C ARG A 149 12.54 0.90 3.13
N THR A 150 11.78 0.74 4.20
CA THR A 150 12.15 1.16 5.55
C THR A 150 12.40 -0.06 6.42
N ARG A 151 13.29 0.08 7.43
CA ARG A 151 13.55 -0.92 8.48
C ARG A 151 13.46 -0.33 9.89
N ASP A 152 12.98 0.89 10.00
CA ASP A 152 12.97 1.66 11.25
C ASP A 152 11.65 2.38 11.50
N GLY A 153 10.56 1.84 10.96
CA GLY A 153 9.22 2.38 11.13
C GLY A 153 8.96 3.66 10.33
N GLY A 154 9.74 3.90 9.25
CA GLY A 154 9.58 5.05 8.37
C GLY A 154 10.41 6.27 8.76
N ARG A 155 11.34 6.16 9.70
CA ARG A 155 12.28 7.24 10.03
C ARG A 155 13.31 7.46 8.93
N SER A 156 13.67 6.38 8.24
CA SER A 156 14.47 6.42 7.02
C SER A 156 13.97 5.44 5.97
N PHE A 157 14.36 5.70 4.70
CA PHE A 157 14.03 4.83 3.57
C PHE A 157 15.27 4.62 2.70
N GLU A 158 15.45 3.38 2.26
CA GLU A 158 16.43 2.97 1.27
C GLU A 158 15.77 2.91 -0.12
N THR A 159 16.52 3.20 -1.17
CA THR A 159 16.06 3.04 -2.55
C THR A 159 16.79 1.88 -3.20
N LEU A 160 16.08 0.78 -3.42
CA LEU A 160 16.60 -0.48 -3.95
C LEU A 160 16.41 -0.53 -5.46
N ARG A 161 17.48 -0.85 -6.21
CA ARG A 161 17.53 -0.78 -7.68
C ARG A 161 18.08 -2.05 -8.33
N GLY A 162 18.74 -2.91 -7.55
CA GLY A 162 19.49 -4.06 -8.05
C GLY A 162 18.63 -4.97 -8.93
N GLY A 163 18.99 -5.13 -10.22
CA GLY A 163 18.29 -5.99 -11.17
C GLY A 163 16.97 -5.44 -11.74
N LEU A 164 16.55 -4.24 -11.34
CA LEU A 164 15.37 -3.57 -11.90
C LEU A 164 15.74 -2.66 -13.08
N PRO A 165 14.87 -2.47 -14.08
CA PRO A 165 15.12 -1.57 -15.20
C PRO A 165 15.28 -0.12 -14.74
N GLN A 166 16.37 0.54 -15.14
CA GLN A 166 16.73 1.89 -14.71
C GLN A 166 16.54 2.96 -15.77
N GLU A 167 16.11 2.57 -16.96
CA GLU A 167 15.86 3.48 -18.08
C GLU A 167 14.62 3.01 -18.85
N HIS A 168 13.86 3.95 -19.39
CA HIS A 168 12.71 3.71 -20.25
C HIS A 168 11.68 2.72 -19.67
N CYS A 169 11.58 2.67 -18.35
CA CYS A 169 10.63 1.81 -17.65
C CYS A 169 9.29 2.51 -17.48
N TYR A 170 8.21 1.85 -17.89
CA TYR A 170 6.84 2.32 -17.78
C TYR A 170 5.97 1.34 -16.98
N ASP A 171 6.60 0.48 -16.20
CA ASP A 171 5.93 -0.50 -15.35
C ASP A 171 5.21 0.16 -14.18
N LEU A 172 3.92 -0.04 -14.10
CA LEU A 172 3.13 0.34 -12.93
C LEU A 172 2.85 -0.90 -12.09
N VAL A 173 3.25 -0.85 -10.82
CA VAL A 173 2.92 -1.88 -9.84
C VAL A 173 1.68 -1.46 -9.08
N TYR A 174 0.57 -2.14 -9.34
CA TYR A 174 -0.71 -1.87 -8.70
C TYR A 174 -0.75 -2.42 -7.27
N ARG A 175 -1.80 -2.06 -6.53
CA ARG A 175 -2.08 -2.31 -5.11
C ARG A 175 -1.64 -3.68 -4.61
N HIS A 176 -2.02 -4.73 -5.33
CA HIS A 176 -1.74 -6.13 -4.98
C HIS A 176 -0.62 -6.73 -5.85
N GLY A 177 0.15 -5.91 -6.56
CA GLY A 177 1.29 -6.31 -7.39
C GLY A 177 2.61 -6.46 -6.64
N LEU A 178 2.62 -6.34 -5.31
CA LEU A 178 3.77 -6.57 -4.45
C LEU A 178 3.34 -7.46 -3.28
N ASP A 179 4.11 -8.50 -2.99
CA ASP A 179 3.87 -9.38 -1.85
C ASP A 179 5.19 -9.87 -1.24
N VAL A 180 5.16 -10.22 0.04
CA VAL A 180 6.26 -10.76 0.81
C VAL A 180 5.87 -12.11 1.40
N ALA A 181 6.75 -13.10 1.29
CA ALA A 181 6.55 -14.42 1.85
C ALA A 181 6.65 -14.43 3.39
N ALA A 182 6.23 -15.53 4.01
CA ALA A 182 6.27 -15.70 5.45
C ALA A 182 7.70 -15.65 6.05
N ASP A 183 8.73 -15.88 5.22
CA ASP A 183 10.14 -15.77 5.61
C ASP A 183 10.62 -14.30 5.78
N GLY A 184 9.83 -13.33 5.31
CA GLY A 184 10.17 -11.90 5.33
C GLY A 184 11.31 -11.49 4.39
N ARG A 185 11.81 -12.40 3.56
CA ARG A 185 12.96 -12.20 2.66
C ARG A 185 12.60 -12.35 1.19
N SER A 186 11.74 -13.31 0.90
CA SER A 186 11.27 -13.56 -0.47
C SER A 186 10.16 -12.59 -0.82
N LEU A 187 10.34 -11.83 -1.92
CA LEU A 187 9.34 -10.92 -2.45
C LEU A 187 9.00 -11.25 -3.90
N LEU A 188 7.78 -10.98 -4.28
CA LEU A 188 7.33 -10.95 -5.66
C LEU A 188 6.78 -9.57 -5.98
N MET A 189 7.09 -9.08 -7.19
CA MET A 189 6.58 -7.83 -7.72
C MET A 189 6.17 -8.00 -9.17
N ALA A 190 4.98 -7.56 -9.54
CA ALA A 190 4.48 -7.62 -10.91
C ALA A 190 3.79 -6.33 -11.34
N SER A 191 3.82 -6.05 -12.62
CA SER A 191 3.32 -4.81 -13.21
C SER A 191 2.13 -5.02 -14.14
N THR A 192 1.43 -3.93 -14.42
CA THR A 192 0.35 -3.88 -15.42
C THR A 192 0.85 -3.99 -16.86
N THR A 193 2.14 -3.94 -17.09
CA THR A 193 2.78 -4.19 -18.39
C THR A 193 3.18 -5.65 -18.60
N GLY A 194 2.90 -6.53 -17.61
CA GLY A 194 3.08 -7.97 -17.73
C GLY A 194 4.46 -8.48 -17.31
N ASN A 195 5.21 -7.68 -16.59
CA ASN A 195 6.49 -8.08 -16.03
C ASN A 195 6.34 -8.60 -14.60
N LEU A 196 7.10 -9.65 -14.27
CA LEU A 196 7.15 -10.28 -12.94
C LEU A 196 8.60 -10.42 -12.51
N TRP A 197 8.91 -9.94 -11.31
CA TRP A 197 10.23 -10.05 -10.67
C TRP A 197 10.11 -10.78 -9.33
N SER A 198 11.19 -11.46 -8.94
CA SER A 198 11.39 -12.03 -7.61
C SER A 198 12.66 -11.51 -6.98
N SER A 199 12.63 -11.40 -5.66
CA SER A 199 13.78 -11.14 -4.79
C SER A 199 13.84 -12.22 -3.71
N GLU A 200 15.04 -12.63 -3.28
CA GLU A 200 15.28 -13.60 -2.20
C GLU A 200 16.12 -12.99 -1.04
N ASP A 201 16.34 -11.67 -1.09
CA ASP A 201 17.22 -10.93 -0.19
C ASP A 201 16.57 -9.65 0.36
N ALA A 202 15.25 -9.73 0.62
CA ALA A 202 14.46 -8.62 1.14
C ALA A 202 14.44 -7.38 0.23
N GLY A 203 14.55 -7.59 -1.09
CA GLY A 203 14.46 -6.55 -2.10
C GLY A 203 15.79 -5.90 -2.48
N GLU A 204 16.94 -6.35 -1.95
CA GLU A 204 18.26 -5.82 -2.33
C GLU A 204 18.54 -6.04 -3.83
N SER A 205 18.19 -7.23 -4.33
CA SER A 205 18.29 -7.57 -5.73
C SER A 205 17.04 -8.25 -6.27
N TRP A 206 16.73 -7.99 -7.52
CA TRP A 206 15.57 -8.51 -8.23
C TRP A 206 16.00 -9.22 -9.50
N ARG A 207 15.34 -10.31 -9.82
CA ARG A 207 15.50 -11.03 -11.09
C ARG A 207 14.17 -11.14 -11.81
N PRO A 208 14.13 -10.97 -13.14
CA PRO A 208 12.91 -11.19 -13.90
C PRO A 208 12.54 -12.68 -13.88
N VAL A 209 11.28 -12.97 -13.58
CA VAL A 209 10.71 -14.31 -13.66
C VAL A 209 10.00 -14.49 -15.02
N SER A 210 9.28 -13.46 -15.46
CA SER A 210 8.63 -13.40 -16.77
C SER A 210 8.48 -11.95 -17.21
N VAL A 211 8.54 -11.72 -18.53
CA VAL A 211 8.31 -10.41 -19.15
C VAL A 211 7.20 -10.48 -20.22
N HIS A 212 6.42 -11.55 -20.22
CA HIS A 212 5.41 -11.85 -21.25
C HIS A 212 4.03 -12.22 -20.68
N LEU A 213 3.77 -11.86 -19.42
CA LEU A 213 2.46 -12.10 -18.84
C LEU A 213 1.44 -11.07 -19.35
N PRO A 214 0.14 -11.37 -19.29
CA PRO A 214 -0.88 -10.32 -19.39
C PRO A 214 -0.70 -9.31 -18.23
N PRO A 215 -1.41 -8.16 -18.26
CA PRO A 215 -1.39 -7.23 -17.14
C PRO A 215 -1.65 -7.93 -15.81
N VAL A 216 -0.74 -7.76 -14.84
CA VAL A 216 -0.86 -8.36 -13.51
C VAL A 216 -1.36 -7.31 -12.52
N TYR A 217 -2.50 -7.59 -11.89
CA TYR A 217 -3.11 -6.70 -10.90
C TYR A 217 -2.99 -7.21 -9.47
N ALA A 218 -2.75 -8.51 -9.31
CA ALA A 218 -2.57 -9.14 -8.00
C ALA A 218 -1.65 -10.36 -8.10
N LEU A 219 -0.88 -10.58 -7.05
CA LEU A 219 -0.07 -11.78 -6.84
C LEU A 219 -0.08 -12.15 -5.34
N ARG A 220 0.22 -13.41 -5.03
CA ARG A 220 0.34 -13.93 -3.67
C ARG A 220 1.32 -15.08 -3.61
N PHE A 221 2.03 -15.16 -2.50
CA PHE A 221 2.66 -16.41 -2.09
C PHE A 221 1.57 -17.37 -1.59
N GLY A 222 1.69 -18.66 -1.97
CA GLY A 222 0.84 -19.77 -1.51
C GLY A 222 1.46 -20.54 -0.37
#